data_b061116a40c684b99d1d88f449a01b97
#
_entry.id   b061116a40c684b99d1d88f449a01b97
#
_cell.length_a   1.000
_cell.length_b   1.000
_cell.length_c   1.000
_cell.angle_alpha   90.00
_cell.angle_beta   90.00
_cell.angle_gamma   90.00
#
_symmetry.space_group_name_H-M   'P 1'
#
loop_
_entity.id
_entity.type
_entity.pdbx_description
1 polymer ?
#
loop_
_entity_poly.entity_id
_entity_poly.type
_entity_poly.pdbx_seq_one_letter_code
_entity_poly.pdbx_strand_id
1 'polypeptide(L)'
;MIEATVLVVAALFPIVNPLGSAAIFVNLVGPIASSTQRLLAQKIAIYSFFLLLCSLLWGVHVLAFFGIAIYAVQIGGGLVVAATGWSLLGQDTGRAKTEPTPEDQILENAFYPFTLPITVGPGSISVAITLGAHLPPELQEHSLFSPRVLIAAVCGITLICVIIYVCYLYARKAEELLGRSGTSMVMRLSSFILLCIGVQIISTGLKAYLQALGKI
;
A
#
# COMPACT_ATOMS: atom_id res chain seq x y z
N MET A 1 -12.71 13.24 13.88
CA MET A 1 -12.27 11.82 13.91
C MET A 1 -12.64 11.06 12.66
N ILE A 2 -13.94 10.97 12.30
CA ILE A 2 -14.40 10.24 11.11
C ILE A 2 -13.73 10.77 9.83
N GLU A 3 -13.68 12.08 9.63
CA GLU A 3 -13.04 12.72 8.48
C GLU A 3 -11.55 12.34 8.36
N ALA A 4 -10.80 12.36 9.47
CA ALA A 4 -9.39 11.98 9.47
C ALA A 4 -9.21 10.48 9.17
N THR A 5 -10.07 9.62 9.70
CA THR A 5 -10.06 8.18 9.37
C THR A 5 -10.36 7.95 7.89
N VAL A 6 -11.38 8.64 7.34
CA VAL A 6 -11.74 8.56 5.91
C VAL A 6 -10.59 9.06 5.04
N LEU A 7 -9.92 10.15 5.44
CA LEU A 7 -8.74 10.67 4.72
C LEU A 7 -7.63 9.63 4.63
N VAL A 8 -7.30 8.97 5.74
CA VAL A 8 -6.26 7.92 5.77
C VAL A 8 -6.63 6.76 4.84
N VAL A 9 -7.88 6.31 4.91
CA VAL A 9 -8.38 5.23 4.05
C VAL A 9 -8.36 5.65 2.58
N ALA A 10 -8.89 6.83 2.26
CA ALA A 10 -8.96 7.33 0.88
C ALA A 10 -7.58 7.53 0.25
N ALA A 11 -6.58 7.93 1.05
CA ALA A 11 -5.22 8.10 0.57
C ALA A 11 -4.47 6.77 0.39
N LEU A 12 -4.63 5.82 1.31
CA LEU A 12 -3.88 4.56 1.29
C LEU A 12 -4.53 3.48 0.42
N PHE A 13 -5.86 3.39 0.38
CA PHE A 13 -6.58 2.33 -0.33
C PHE A 13 -6.18 2.18 -1.80
N PRO A 14 -6.14 3.26 -2.61
CA PRO A 14 -5.79 3.15 -4.01
C PRO A 14 -4.34 2.70 -4.24
N ILE A 15 -3.41 3.12 -3.36
CA ILE A 15 -1.97 2.86 -3.51
C ILE A 15 -1.60 1.46 -3.04
N VAL A 16 -2.19 1.02 -1.94
CA VAL A 16 -2.08 -0.38 -1.46
C VAL A 16 -2.72 -1.33 -2.48
N ASN A 17 -3.76 -0.85 -3.19
CA ASN A 17 -4.42 -1.59 -4.28
C ASN A 17 -4.75 -3.04 -3.89
N PRO A 18 -5.55 -3.27 -2.83
CA PRO A 18 -5.73 -4.61 -2.26
C PRO A 18 -6.34 -5.61 -3.24
N LEU A 19 -7.11 -5.15 -4.23
CA LEU A 19 -7.68 -6.01 -5.28
C LEU A 19 -6.61 -6.48 -6.27
N GLY A 20 -5.77 -5.55 -6.75
CA GLY A 20 -4.66 -5.89 -7.65
C GLY A 20 -3.61 -6.75 -6.96
N SER A 21 -3.25 -6.42 -5.72
CA SER A 21 -2.30 -7.20 -4.91
C SER A 21 -2.84 -8.62 -4.62
N ALA A 22 -4.14 -8.78 -4.38
CA ALA A 22 -4.76 -10.09 -4.17
C ALA A 22 -4.67 -11.00 -5.40
N ALA A 23 -4.83 -10.43 -6.61
CA ALA A 23 -4.66 -11.18 -7.85
C ALA A 23 -3.19 -11.62 -8.06
N ILE A 24 -2.22 -10.75 -7.77
CA ILE A 24 -0.79 -11.09 -7.79
C ILE A 24 -0.49 -12.18 -6.75
N PHE A 25 -1.04 -12.04 -5.55
CA PHE A 25 -0.89 -13.00 -4.46
C PHE A 25 -1.30 -14.42 -4.88
N VAL A 26 -2.49 -14.59 -5.48
CA VAL A 26 -2.95 -15.92 -5.92
C VAL A 26 -2.03 -16.51 -6.99
N ASN A 27 -1.55 -15.69 -7.92
CA ASN A 27 -0.64 -16.14 -8.98
C ASN A 27 0.73 -16.60 -8.44
N LEU A 28 1.26 -15.91 -7.40
CA LEU A 28 2.55 -16.24 -6.80
C LEU A 28 2.49 -17.43 -5.85
N VAL A 29 1.42 -17.50 -5.05
CA VAL A 29 1.27 -18.54 -4.02
C VAL A 29 0.87 -19.88 -4.63
N GLY A 30 0.19 -19.87 -5.78
CA GLY A 30 -0.31 -21.08 -6.41
C GLY A 30 -1.35 -21.82 -5.54
N PRO A 31 -1.62 -23.12 -5.77
CA PRO A 31 -2.59 -23.90 -5.00
C PRO A 31 -2.02 -24.25 -3.60
N ILE A 32 -2.62 -23.72 -2.54
CA ILE A 32 -2.33 -24.01 -1.12
C ILE A 32 -3.61 -24.35 -0.35
N ALA A 33 -3.48 -24.94 0.82
CA ALA A 33 -4.60 -25.22 1.71
C ALA A 33 -5.28 -23.91 2.18
N SER A 34 -6.60 -23.94 2.36
CA SER A 34 -7.35 -22.74 2.82
C SER A 34 -6.92 -22.26 4.21
N SER A 35 -6.44 -23.19 5.06
CA SER A 35 -5.84 -22.86 6.37
C SER A 35 -4.57 -22.03 6.23
N THR A 36 -3.68 -22.43 5.34
CA THR A 36 -2.41 -21.74 5.04
C THR A 36 -2.66 -20.39 4.40
N GLN A 37 -3.60 -20.29 3.45
CA GLN A 37 -4.01 -19.02 2.86
C GLN A 37 -4.53 -18.03 3.92
N ARG A 38 -5.38 -18.51 4.83
CA ARG A 38 -5.90 -17.69 5.93
C ARG A 38 -4.79 -17.18 6.85
N LEU A 39 -3.86 -18.04 7.24
CA LEU A 39 -2.75 -17.69 8.12
C LEU A 39 -1.81 -16.68 7.43
N LEU A 40 -1.53 -16.89 6.15
CA LEU A 40 -0.70 -15.99 5.34
C LEU A 40 -1.36 -14.61 5.21
N ALA A 41 -2.66 -14.54 4.90
CA ALA A 41 -3.42 -13.30 4.83
C ALA A 41 -3.41 -12.55 6.17
N GLN A 42 -3.52 -13.26 7.30
CA GLN A 42 -3.42 -12.67 8.64
C GLN A 42 -2.02 -12.07 8.89
N LYS A 43 -0.96 -12.83 8.61
CA LYS A 43 0.42 -12.34 8.77
C LYS A 43 0.67 -11.09 7.94
N ILE A 44 0.26 -11.10 6.66
CA ILE A 44 0.42 -9.94 5.75
C ILE A 44 -0.34 -8.73 6.30
N ALA A 45 -1.59 -8.88 6.75
CA ALA A 45 -2.37 -7.78 7.31
C ALA A 45 -1.72 -7.20 8.58
N ILE A 46 -1.19 -8.05 9.46
CA ILE A 46 -0.51 -7.62 10.69
C ILE A 46 0.79 -6.86 10.34
N TYR A 47 1.60 -7.40 9.44
CA TYR A 47 2.85 -6.73 9.03
C TYR A 47 2.58 -5.42 8.30
N SER A 48 1.54 -5.37 7.45
CA SER A 48 1.09 -4.14 6.79
C SER A 48 0.66 -3.08 7.80
N PHE A 49 -0.06 -3.48 8.86
CA PHE A 49 -0.47 -2.58 9.92
C PHE A 49 0.73 -1.92 10.59
N PHE A 50 1.69 -2.70 11.06
CA PHE A 50 2.85 -2.15 11.73
C PHE A 50 3.71 -1.30 10.78
N LEU A 51 3.91 -1.74 9.54
CA LEU A 51 4.71 -1.01 8.56
C LEU A 51 4.10 0.35 8.23
N LEU A 52 2.79 0.41 7.96
CA LEU A 52 2.08 1.66 7.68
C LEU A 52 2.01 2.56 8.91
N LEU A 53 1.75 2.02 10.10
CA LEU A 53 1.68 2.78 11.33
C LEU A 53 3.04 3.39 11.69
N CYS A 54 4.11 2.60 11.63
CA CYS A 54 5.47 3.10 11.86
C CYS A 54 5.84 4.18 10.84
N SER A 55 5.50 3.98 9.55
CA SER A 55 5.75 4.97 8.49
C SER A 55 5.02 6.29 8.76
N LEU A 56 3.78 6.22 9.21
CA LEU A 56 2.97 7.40 9.50
C LEU A 56 3.47 8.16 10.74
N LEU A 57 3.82 7.45 11.81
CA LEU A 57 4.18 8.08 13.09
C LEU A 57 5.64 8.56 13.12
N TRP A 58 6.55 7.77 12.59
CA TRP A 58 8.00 8.03 12.70
C TRP A 58 8.67 8.37 11.38
N GLY A 59 7.99 8.19 10.26
CA GLY A 59 8.59 8.39 8.94
C GLY A 59 9.19 9.78 8.76
N VAL A 60 8.51 10.84 9.21
CA VAL A 60 9.02 12.22 9.12
C VAL A 60 10.31 12.40 9.93
N HIS A 61 10.39 11.81 11.12
CA HIS A 61 11.57 11.90 11.97
C HIS A 61 12.78 11.16 11.35
N VAL A 62 12.51 10.00 10.74
CA VAL A 62 13.54 9.26 10.00
C VAL A 62 14.05 10.07 8.82
N LEU A 63 13.16 10.69 8.04
CA LEU A 63 13.54 11.56 6.93
C LEU A 63 14.35 12.76 7.39
N ALA A 64 13.95 13.41 8.48
CA ALA A 64 14.65 14.54 9.05
C ALA A 64 16.07 14.16 9.50
N PHE A 65 16.23 12.97 10.08
CA PHE A 65 17.55 12.44 10.47
C PHE A 65 18.49 12.28 9.26
N PHE A 66 17.97 11.84 8.11
CA PHE A 66 18.74 11.73 6.87
C PHE A 66 18.81 13.03 6.06
N GLY A 67 18.20 14.11 6.50
CA GLY A 67 18.12 15.38 5.76
C GLY A 67 17.29 15.31 4.47
N ILE A 68 16.36 14.35 4.38
CA ILE A 68 15.53 14.13 3.20
C ILE A 68 14.24 14.96 3.31
N ALA A 69 13.99 15.81 2.33
CA ALA A 69 12.77 16.61 2.28
C ALA A 69 11.55 15.75 1.86
N ILE A 70 10.37 16.09 2.38
CA ILE A 70 9.11 15.38 2.10
C ILE A 70 8.79 15.37 0.59
N TYR A 71 9.03 16.47 -0.11
CA TYR A 71 8.80 16.53 -1.57
C TYR A 71 9.68 15.51 -2.33
N ALA A 72 10.89 15.23 -1.86
CA ALA A 72 11.76 14.23 -2.48
C ALA A 72 11.17 12.81 -2.31
N VAL A 73 10.59 12.52 -1.14
CA VAL A 73 9.91 11.24 -0.88
C VAL A 73 8.63 11.13 -1.72
N GLN A 74 7.89 12.22 -1.90
CA GLN A 74 6.71 12.24 -2.78
C GLN A 74 7.10 11.95 -4.24
N ILE A 75 8.13 12.61 -4.75
CA ILE A 75 8.61 12.38 -6.12
C ILE A 75 9.12 10.95 -6.28
N GLY A 76 10.01 10.50 -5.40
CA GLY A 76 10.58 9.13 -5.44
C GLY A 76 9.52 8.05 -5.25
N GLY A 77 8.65 8.19 -4.25
CA GLY A 77 7.54 7.27 -4.00
C GLY A 77 6.55 7.23 -5.17
N GLY A 78 6.21 8.39 -5.73
CA GLY A 78 5.35 8.49 -6.90
C GLY A 78 5.95 7.84 -8.15
N LEU A 79 7.27 7.96 -8.37
CA LEU A 79 7.98 7.25 -9.45
C LEU A 79 7.87 5.74 -9.29
N VAL A 80 8.08 5.22 -8.07
CA VAL A 80 7.95 3.78 -7.79
C VAL A 80 6.53 3.30 -8.03
N VAL A 81 5.50 4.05 -7.58
CA VAL A 81 4.09 3.73 -7.81
C VAL A 81 3.77 3.72 -9.30
N ALA A 82 4.20 4.74 -10.05
CA ALA A 82 3.98 4.82 -11.48
C ALA A 82 4.68 3.68 -12.24
N ALA A 83 5.93 3.38 -11.90
CA ALA A 83 6.68 2.27 -12.49
C ALA A 83 6.01 0.91 -12.20
N THR A 84 5.52 0.71 -10.99
CA THR A 84 4.76 -0.50 -10.61
C THR A 84 3.47 -0.61 -11.42
N GLY A 85 2.67 0.46 -11.50
CA GLY A 85 1.45 0.49 -12.31
C GLY A 85 1.74 0.19 -13.79
N TRP A 86 2.79 0.77 -14.34
CA TRP A 86 3.23 0.51 -15.71
C TRP A 86 3.65 -0.95 -15.94
N SER A 87 4.46 -1.49 -15.03
CA SER A 87 4.91 -2.88 -15.11
C SER A 87 3.74 -3.87 -15.06
N LEU A 88 2.77 -3.63 -14.17
CA LEU A 88 1.59 -4.48 -14.03
C LEU A 88 0.64 -4.40 -15.25
N LEU A 89 0.59 -3.26 -15.96
CA LEU A 89 -0.18 -3.12 -17.20
C LEU A 89 0.35 -4.01 -18.32
N GLY A 90 1.68 -4.19 -18.40
CA GLY A 90 2.36 -5.00 -19.41
C GLY A 90 2.43 -6.48 -19.06
N GLN A 91 2.10 -6.88 -17.84
CA GLN A 91 2.15 -8.30 -17.46
C GLN A 91 0.98 -9.07 -18.07
N ASP A 92 1.30 -10.08 -18.85
CA ASP A 92 0.33 -11.09 -19.24
C ASP A 92 -0.06 -11.91 -18.00
N THR A 93 -1.37 -12.04 -17.77
CA THR A 93 -1.95 -12.85 -16.69
C THR A 93 -1.74 -14.37 -16.85
N GLY A 94 -0.75 -14.74 -17.66
CA GLY A 94 -0.27 -16.12 -17.74
C GLY A 94 0.31 -16.54 -16.40
N ARG A 95 -0.23 -17.60 -15.81
CA ARG A 95 0.36 -18.24 -14.64
C ARG A 95 1.85 -18.40 -14.87
N ALA A 96 2.67 -17.67 -14.13
CA ALA A 96 4.05 -18.09 -13.96
C ALA A 96 3.96 -19.55 -13.48
N LYS A 97 4.62 -20.48 -14.19
CA LYS A 97 4.78 -21.86 -13.73
C LYS A 97 5.70 -21.80 -12.50
N THR A 98 5.12 -21.45 -11.37
CA THR A 98 5.83 -21.51 -10.10
C THR A 98 5.82 -22.99 -9.70
N GLU A 99 6.99 -23.58 -9.55
CA GLU A 99 7.10 -24.91 -8.95
C GLU A 99 6.42 -24.88 -7.56
N PRO A 100 5.81 -26.00 -7.13
CA PRO A 100 5.14 -26.05 -5.85
C PRO A 100 6.13 -25.70 -4.73
N THR A 101 5.99 -24.53 -4.15
CA THR A 101 6.77 -24.13 -2.98
C THR A 101 6.16 -24.75 -1.72
N PRO A 102 6.95 -25.36 -0.84
CA PRO A 102 6.44 -25.90 0.42
C PRO A 102 5.67 -24.84 1.22
N GLU A 103 4.55 -25.22 1.83
CA GLU A 103 3.67 -24.27 2.53
C GLU A 103 4.38 -23.53 3.67
N ASP A 104 5.33 -24.17 4.34
CA ASP A 104 6.14 -23.56 5.40
C ASP A 104 6.99 -22.39 4.85
N GLN A 105 7.63 -22.58 3.70
CA GLN A 105 8.39 -21.51 3.04
C GLN A 105 7.49 -20.35 2.59
N ILE A 106 6.26 -20.65 2.16
CA ILE A 106 5.29 -19.62 1.81
C ILE A 106 4.95 -18.77 3.04
N LEU A 107 4.79 -19.38 4.21
CA LEU A 107 4.51 -18.66 5.46
C LEU A 107 5.71 -17.85 5.97
N GLU A 108 6.93 -18.30 5.73
CA GLU A 108 8.16 -17.54 6.02
C GLU A 108 8.26 -16.28 5.12
N ASN A 109 7.81 -16.40 3.89
CA ASN A 109 7.78 -15.32 2.91
C ASN A 109 6.66 -14.27 3.16
N ALA A 110 5.89 -14.38 4.24
CA ALA A 110 4.79 -13.47 4.54
C ALA A 110 5.23 -12.00 4.62
N PHE A 111 6.41 -11.70 5.15
CA PHE A 111 6.94 -10.33 5.18
C PHE A 111 7.56 -9.94 3.83
N TYR A 112 8.49 -10.74 3.32
CA TYR A 112 9.10 -10.54 2.01
C TYR A 112 8.93 -11.80 1.16
N PRO A 113 8.36 -11.72 -0.05
CA PRO A 113 7.97 -10.49 -0.75
C PRO A 113 6.50 -10.08 -0.56
N PHE A 114 5.65 -10.81 0.18
CA PHE A 114 4.20 -10.60 0.15
C PHE A 114 3.75 -9.29 0.83
N THR A 115 4.26 -8.95 2.00
CA THR A 115 3.96 -7.66 2.61
C THR A 115 4.77 -6.56 1.93
N LEU A 116 6.10 -6.67 1.92
CA LEU A 116 7.01 -5.75 1.25
C LEU A 116 7.65 -6.47 0.06
N PRO A 117 7.54 -6.01 -1.20
CA PRO A 117 6.90 -4.76 -1.65
C PRO A 117 5.47 -4.93 -2.21
N ILE A 118 4.88 -6.15 -2.24
CA ILE A 118 3.67 -6.44 -3.02
C ILE A 118 2.43 -5.73 -2.45
N THR A 119 2.23 -5.82 -1.12
CA THR A 119 1.05 -5.23 -0.46
C THR A 119 1.31 -3.79 -0.04
N VAL A 120 2.40 -3.57 0.70
CA VAL A 120 2.83 -2.26 1.18
C VAL A 120 4.19 -1.96 0.58
N GLY A 121 4.19 -1.33 -0.58
CA GLY A 121 5.41 -0.95 -1.29
C GLY A 121 5.95 0.42 -0.85
N PRO A 122 7.10 0.84 -1.40
CA PRO A 122 7.70 2.15 -1.12
C PRO A 122 6.74 3.32 -1.37
N GLY A 123 5.82 3.18 -2.32
CA GLY A 123 4.78 4.17 -2.58
C GLY A 123 3.79 4.34 -1.44
N SER A 124 3.29 3.23 -0.87
CA SER A 124 2.38 3.26 0.29
C SER A 124 3.08 3.84 1.52
N ILE A 125 4.35 3.51 1.71
CA ILE A 125 5.20 4.06 2.78
C ILE A 125 5.34 5.58 2.59
N SER A 126 5.67 6.05 1.38
CA SER A 126 5.80 7.47 1.05
C SER A 126 4.52 8.26 1.37
N VAL A 127 3.36 7.70 1.02
CA VAL A 127 2.07 8.33 1.31
C VAL A 127 1.75 8.30 2.80
N ALA A 128 2.04 7.22 3.51
CA ALA A 128 1.87 7.16 4.96
C ALA A 128 2.74 8.22 5.67
N ILE A 129 4.00 8.39 5.26
CA ILE A 129 4.90 9.46 5.76
C ILE A 129 4.32 10.85 5.46
N THR A 130 3.84 11.06 4.23
CA THR A 130 3.25 12.34 3.82
C THR A 130 1.98 12.66 4.63
N LEU A 131 1.13 11.67 4.88
CA LEU A 131 -0.03 11.83 5.75
C LEU A 131 0.38 12.24 7.18
N GLY A 132 1.40 11.59 7.73
CA GLY A 132 1.95 11.95 9.04
C GLY A 132 2.49 13.37 9.10
N ALA A 133 3.05 13.87 7.97
CA ALA A 133 3.59 15.23 7.86
C ALA A 133 2.53 16.33 7.69
N HIS A 134 1.39 16.01 7.06
CA HIS A 134 0.35 16.96 6.66
C HIS A 134 -0.98 16.73 7.42
N LEU A 135 -0.90 16.36 8.67
CA LEU A 135 -2.09 16.30 9.52
C LEU A 135 -2.74 17.70 9.58
N PRO A 136 -4.10 17.79 9.49
CA PRO A 136 -4.80 19.08 9.49
C PRO A 136 -4.40 19.97 10.67
N PRO A 137 -4.28 21.30 10.47
CA PRO A 137 -3.87 22.25 11.52
C PRO A 137 -4.72 22.17 12.80
N GLU A 138 -6.01 21.87 12.66
CA GLU A 138 -6.95 21.65 13.78
C GLU A 138 -6.56 20.45 14.66
N LEU A 139 -5.72 19.55 14.11
CA LEU A 139 -5.15 18.41 14.82
C LEU A 139 -3.68 18.67 15.21
N GLN A 140 -3.05 19.73 14.67
CA GLN A 140 -1.65 20.13 14.96
C GLN A 140 -1.52 20.96 16.25
N GLU A 141 -2.58 21.62 16.73
CA GLU A 141 -2.56 22.37 18.02
C GLU A 141 -2.21 21.47 19.21
N HIS A 142 -2.33 20.16 19.01
CA HIS A 142 -1.84 19.19 19.99
C HIS A 142 -0.97 18.19 19.21
N SER A 143 0.33 18.23 19.37
CA SER A 143 1.37 17.30 18.91
C SER A 143 0.88 16.02 18.18
N LEU A 144 1.68 15.40 17.31
CA LEU A 144 1.42 14.08 16.67
C LEU A 144 0.89 13.00 17.66
N PHE A 145 1.03 13.25 18.96
CA PHE A 145 0.55 12.41 20.05
C PHE A 145 -0.84 12.82 20.58
N SER A 146 -1.57 13.75 19.90
CA SER A 146 -2.97 13.96 20.25
C SER A 146 -3.72 12.62 20.16
N PRO A 147 -4.38 12.17 21.23
CA PRO A 147 -5.09 10.87 21.23
C PRO A 147 -6.09 10.74 20.08
N ARG A 148 -6.71 11.86 19.68
CA ARG A 148 -7.68 11.88 18.58
C ARG A 148 -7.06 11.57 17.22
N VAL A 149 -5.88 12.12 16.94
CA VAL A 149 -5.13 11.88 15.70
C VAL A 149 -4.65 10.44 15.64
N LEU A 150 -4.05 9.98 16.73
CA LEU A 150 -3.57 8.61 16.84
C LEU A 150 -4.70 7.60 16.66
N ILE A 151 -5.84 7.81 17.32
CA ILE A 151 -7.00 6.93 17.16
C ILE A 151 -7.51 6.94 15.72
N ALA A 152 -7.62 8.09 15.06
CA ALA A 152 -8.07 8.19 13.68
C ALA A 152 -7.10 7.45 12.71
N ALA A 153 -5.79 7.61 12.91
CA ALA A 153 -4.77 6.93 12.13
C ALA A 153 -4.81 5.40 12.33
N VAL A 154 -4.87 4.95 13.59
CA VAL A 154 -4.98 3.52 13.93
C VAL A 154 -6.26 2.93 13.34
N CYS A 155 -7.41 3.60 13.47
CA CYS A 155 -8.66 3.15 12.89
C CYS A 155 -8.61 3.08 11.36
N GLY A 156 -8.04 4.09 10.69
CA GLY A 156 -7.91 4.11 9.24
C GLY A 156 -6.99 3.01 8.71
N ILE A 157 -5.82 2.84 9.33
CA ILE A 157 -4.87 1.78 8.97
C ILE A 157 -5.46 0.40 9.27
N THR A 158 -6.15 0.24 10.42
CA THR A 158 -6.83 -1.02 10.76
C THR A 158 -7.86 -1.39 9.70
N LEU A 159 -8.67 -0.42 9.24
CA LEU A 159 -9.67 -0.66 8.20
C LEU A 159 -9.02 -1.11 6.88
N ILE A 160 -7.92 -0.47 6.47
CA ILE A 160 -7.14 -0.90 5.29
C ILE A 160 -6.63 -2.33 5.47
N CYS A 161 -6.08 -2.67 6.64
CA CYS A 161 -5.56 -4.01 6.91
C CYS A 161 -6.67 -5.08 6.95
N VAL A 162 -7.86 -4.73 7.43
CA VAL A 162 -9.04 -5.61 7.34
C VAL A 162 -9.42 -5.83 5.88
N ILE A 163 -9.41 -4.79 5.06
CA ILE A 163 -9.69 -4.92 3.62
C ILE A 163 -8.64 -5.80 2.94
N ILE A 164 -7.35 -5.61 3.22
CA ILE A 164 -6.26 -6.47 2.73
C ILE A 164 -6.53 -7.93 3.12
N TYR A 165 -6.79 -8.18 4.40
CA TYR A 165 -7.09 -9.51 4.90
C TYR A 165 -8.26 -10.17 4.16
N VAL A 166 -9.38 -9.46 4.01
CA VAL A 166 -10.58 -9.95 3.32
C VAL A 166 -10.28 -10.22 1.84
N CYS A 167 -9.61 -9.30 1.15
CA CYS A 167 -9.23 -9.47 -0.25
C CYS A 167 -8.37 -10.71 -0.45
N TYR A 168 -7.37 -10.95 0.42
CA TYR A 168 -6.46 -12.09 0.30
C TYR A 168 -7.11 -13.40 0.72
N LEU A 169 -7.99 -13.36 1.72
CA LEU A 169 -8.76 -14.53 2.16
C LEU A 169 -9.68 -15.06 1.06
N TYR A 170 -10.31 -14.15 0.31
CA TYR A 170 -11.26 -14.50 -0.74
C TYR A 170 -10.67 -14.40 -2.15
N ALA A 171 -9.37 -14.16 -2.30
CA ALA A 171 -8.71 -13.93 -3.58
C ALA A 171 -8.95 -15.07 -4.60
N ARG A 172 -8.86 -16.33 -4.17
CA ARG A 172 -9.14 -17.50 -5.02
C ARG A 172 -10.60 -17.60 -5.46
N LYS A 173 -11.52 -17.38 -4.53
CA LYS A 173 -12.95 -17.38 -4.87
C LYS A 173 -13.29 -16.26 -5.84
N ALA A 174 -12.65 -15.10 -5.69
CA ALA A 174 -12.79 -13.99 -6.61
C ALA A 174 -12.23 -14.34 -8.01
N GLU A 175 -11.05 -15.00 -8.08
CA GLU A 175 -10.49 -15.49 -9.34
C GLU A 175 -11.40 -16.52 -10.03
N GLU A 176 -11.93 -17.47 -9.27
CA GLU A 176 -12.87 -18.48 -9.79
C GLU A 176 -14.17 -17.86 -10.32
N LEU A 177 -14.71 -16.85 -9.60
CA LEU A 177 -15.96 -16.18 -9.97
C LEU A 177 -15.78 -15.26 -11.19
N LEU A 178 -14.70 -14.49 -11.25
CA LEU A 178 -14.42 -13.56 -12.33
C LEU A 178 -13.87 -14.24 -13.59
N GLY A 179 -13.31 -15.44 -13.44
CA GLY A 179 -12.57 -16.13 -14.47
C GLY A 179 -11.30 -15.38 -14.89
N ARG A 180 -10.55 -15.95 -15.83
CA ARG A 180 -9.29 -15.38 -16.31
C ARG A 180 -9.45 -13.98 -16.92
N SER A 181 -10.47 -13.80 -17.75
CA SER A 181 -10.72 -12.52 -18.42
C SER A 181 -11.11 -11.43 -17.43
N GLY A 182 -11.99 -11.72 -16.47
CA GLY A 182 -12.42 -10.77 -15.45
C GLY A 182 -11.28 -10.37 -14.52
N THR A 183 -10.48 -11.33 -14.06
CA THR A 183 -9.29 -11.06 -13.24
C THR A 183 -8.29 -10.19 -13.99
N SER A 184 -8.06 -10.47 -15.28
CA SER A 184 -7.19 -9.64 -16.14
C SER A 184 -7.70 -8.21 -16.28
N MET A 185 -9.01 -8.02 -16.46
CA MET A 185 -9.62 -6.67 -16.53
C MET A 185 -9.44 -5.90 -15.22
N VAL A 186 -9.71 -6.53 -14.07
CA VAL A 186 -9.53 -5.91 -12.75
C VAL A 186 -8.07 -5.53 -12.53
N MET A 187 -7.13 -6.40 -12.87
CA MET A 187 -5.69 -6.10 -12.77
C MET A 187 -5.29 -4.91 -13.63
N ARG A 188 -5.68 -4.90 -14.91
CA ARG A 188 -5.35 -3.79 -15.83
C ARG A 188 -5.94 -2.47 -15.39
N LEU A 189 -7.22 -2.46 -14.97
CA LEU A 189 -7.87 -1.25 -14.46
C LEU A 189 -7.18 -0.74 -13.19
N SER A 190 -6.92 -1.62 -12.23
CA SER A 190 -6.20 -1.28 -10.99
C SER A 190 -4.80 -0.76 -11.28
N SER A 191 -4.09 -1.38 -12.23
CA SER A 191 -2.73 -0.96 -12.65
C SER A 191 -2.74 0.41 -13.29
N PHE A 192 -3.73 0.71 -14.13
CA PHE A 192 -3.90 2.03 -14.73
C PHE A 192 -4.19 3.11 -13.68
N ILE A 193 -5.09 2.82 -12.74
CA ILE A 193 -5.37 3.73 -11.62
C ILE A 193 -4.09 3.98 -10.81
N LEU A 194 -3.34 2.93 -10.52
CA LEU A 194 -2.07 3.03 -9.78
C LEU A 194 -1.05 3.91 -10.51
N LEU A 195 -0.93 3.77 -11.84
CA LEU A 195 -0.09 4.63 -12.67
C LEU A 195 -0.50 6.11 -12.55
N CYS A 196 -1.80 6.41 -12.69
CA CYS A 196 -2.33 7.76 -12.56
C CYS A 196 -2.05 8.36 -11.16
N ILE A 197 -2.20 7.56 -10.11
CA ILE A 197 -1.89 7.97 -8.73
C ILE A 197 -0.40 8.27 -8.56
N GLY A 198 0.47 7.44 -9.12
CA GLY A 198 1.92 7.70 -9.12
C GLY A 198 2.26 9.05 -9.75
N VAL A 199 1.69 9.35 -10.91
CA VAL A 199 1.84 10.66 -11.58
C VAL A 199 1.29 11.80 -10.72
N GLN A 200 0.15 11.60 -10.06
CA GLN A 200 -0.44 12.60 -9.16
C GLN A 200 0.47 12.91 -7.96
N ILE A 201 1.08 11.89 -7.35
CA ILE A 201 2.00 12.05 -6.22
C ILE A 201 3.26 12.82 -6.67
N ILE A 202 3.83 12.48 -7.84
CA ILE A 202 4.96 13.20 -8.44
C ILE A 202 4.60 14.68 -8.64
N SER A 203 3.44 14.97 -9.22
CA SER A 203 2.96 16.35 -9.45
C SER A 203 2.85 17.13 -8.15
N THR A 204 2.37 16.50 -7.09
CA THR A 204 2.26 17.11 -5.74
C THR A 204 3.64 17.42 -5.16
N GLY A 205 4.57 16.47 -5.24
CA GLY A 205 5.95 16.67 -4.80
C GLY A 205 6.68 17.76 -5.59
N LEU A 206 6.47 17.82 -6.91
CA LEU A 206 7.07 18.85 -7.76
C LEU A 206 6.53 20.24 -7.43
N LYS A 207 5.22 20.38 -7.19
CA LYS A 207 4.63 21.64 -6.72
C LYS A 207 5.24 22.10 -5.39
N ALA A 208 5.38 21.18 -4.43
CA ALA A 208 6.00 21.48 -3.13
C ALA A 208 7.47 21.90 -3.28
N TYR A 209 8.22 21.27 -4.18
CA TYR A 209 9.60 21.61 -4.49
C TYR A 209 9.71 23.03 -5.09
N LEU A 210 8.88 23.36 -6.10
CA LEU A 210 8.86 24.67 -6.72
C LEU A 210 8.46 25.78 -5.73
N GLN A 211 7.52 25.52 -4.83
CA GLN A 211 7.15 26.43 -3.76
C GLN A 211 8.29 26.67 -2.75
N ALA A 212 9.10 25.64 -2.49
CA ALA A 212 10.27 25.78 -1.63
C ALA A 212 11.38 26.63 -2.29
N LEU A 213 11.57 26.53 -3.61
CA LEU A 213 12.50 27.36 -4.37
C LEU A 213 12.07 28.81 -4.45
N GLY A 214 10.77 29.09 -4.60
CA GLY A 214 10.23 30.45 -4.69
C GLY A 214 10.21 31.22 -3.36
N LYS A 215 10.61 30.59 -2.25
CA LYS A 215 10.76 31.20 -0.92
C LYS A 215 12.21 31.59 -0.59
N ILE A 216 13.15 31.33 -1.49
CA ILE A 216 14.54 31.77 -1.44
C ILE A 216 14.68 33.06 -2.22
#